data_721f99522ed813a5cdd4bb7a8b4a08fc
#
_entry.id   721f99522ed813a5cdd4bb7a8b4a08fc
#
_cell.length_a   1.000
_cell.length_b   1.000
_cell.length_c   1.000
_cell.angle_alpha   90.00
_cell.angle_beta   90.00
_cell.angle_gamma   90.00
#
_symmetry.space_group_name_H-M   'P 1'
#
loop_
_entity.id
_entity.type
_entity.pdbx_description
1 polymer ?
#
loop_
_entity_poly.entity_id
_entity_poly.type
_entity_poly.pdbx_seq_one_letter_code
_entity_poly.pdbx_strand_id
1 'polypeptide(L)'
;MAEKVVIGNAELWHGDCREVLPLLPAHDLLLTDPPYGIDAAKGKAHSSIRDNDAWERQEWDKVTPAAWLFGLMRERGDTVMIWGGNYFADMLPAKSGWLVWRKPEAETGFSLADVELCWTSLDFAARTLTHQRRDGNEHPTQKPVAVMAWSMGFAPKARTVCDPFMGSGTTGVACAQLGKSFTGIERERRYFDIACERIARAQAQGTLLPPEEPRQPVQEGLL
;
A
#
# COMPACT_ATOMS: atom_id res chain seq x y z
N MET A 1 5.38 -20.16 13.00
CA MET A 1 4.17 -20.42 12.17
C MET A 1 3.44 -19.09 12.05
N ALA A 2 3.01 -18.74 10.83
CA ALA A 2 2.24 -17.52 10.61
C ALA A 2 0.85 -17.63 11.25
N GLU A 3 0.38 -16.57 11.88
CA GLU A 3 -0.96 -16.43 12.46
C GLU A 3 -1.87 -15.74 11.46
N LYS A 4 -3.11 -16.21 11.29
CA LYS A 4 -4.10 -15.57 10.40
C LYS A 4 -5.29 -15.03 11.21
N VAL A 5 -5.66 -13.78 10.92
CA VAL A 5 -6.88 -13.12 11.43
C VAL A 5 -7.75 -12.72 10.23
N VAL A 6 -9.07 -12.93 10.33
CA VAL A 6 -10.04 -12.52 9.31
C VAL A 6 -10.96 -11.44 9.90
N ILE A 7 -11.07 -10.32 9.17
CA ILE A 7 -11.89 -9.17 9.55
C ILE A 7 -12.75 -8.80 8.34
N GLY A 8 -14.03 -9.12 8.39
CA GLY A 8 -14.93 -8.92 7.25
C GLY A 8 -14.40 -9.63 5.99
N ASN A 9 -14.07 -8.85 4.94
CA ASN A 9 -13.49 -9.35 3.69
C ASN A 9 -11.95 -9.20 3.63
N ALA A 10 -11.29 -8.99 4.78
CA ALA A 10 -9.85 -8.90 4.88
C ALA A 10 -9.24 -10.12 5.59
N GLU A 11 -8.21 -10.72 4.99
CA GLU A 11 -7.35 -11.74 5.59
C GLU A 11 -6.00 -11.14 5.94
N LEU A 12 -5.62 -11.15 7.21
CA LEU A 12 -4.40 -10.57 7.72
C LEU A 12 -3.49 -11.67 8.28
N TRP A 13 -2.24 -11.68 7.85
CA TRP A 13 -1.25 -12.67 8.24
C TRP A 13 -0.13 -12.01 9.03
N HIS A 14 0.04 -12.41 10.29
CA HIS A 14 1.23 -12.08 11.08
C HIS A 14 2.33 -13.09 10.74
N GLY A 15 3.33 -12.67 10.00
CA GLY A 15 4.42 -13.54 9.56
C GLY A 15 5.33 -12.88 8.52
N ASP A 16 6.35 -13.62 8.12
CA ASP A 16 7.27 -13.18 7.08
C ASP A 16 6.64 -13.37 5.69
N CYS A 17 6.60 -12.32 4.88
CA CYS A 17 6.04 -12.39 3.53
C CYS A 17 6.79 -13.41 2.64
N ARG A 18 8.05 -13.69 2.92
CA ARG A 18 8.84 -14.71 2.20
C ARG A 18 8.30 -16.12 2.40
N GLU A 19 7.66 -16.37 3.54
CA GLU A 19 7.06 -17.66 3.90
C GLU A 19 5.58 -17.71 3.53
N VAL A 20 4.84 -16.61 3.70
CA VAL A 20 3.39 -16.56 3.54
C VAL A 20 2.99 -16.36 2.08
N LEU A 21 3.61 -15.40 1.37
CA LEU A 21 3.22 -15.04 0.00
C LEU A 21 3.26 -16.22 -0.98
N PRO A 22 4.23 -17.18 -0.92
CA PRO A 22 4.21 -18.37 -1.77
C PRO A 22 2.98 -19.26 -1.61
N LEU A 23 2.35 -19.23 -0.44
CA LEU A 23 1.19 -20.07 -0.08
C LEU A 23 -0.14 -19.43 -0.49
N LEU A 24 -0.15 -18.15 -0.83
CA LEU A 24 -1.34 -17.42 -1.20
C LEU A 24 -1.68 -17.62 -2.69
N PRO A 25 -2.96 -17.56 -3.06
CA PRO A 25 -3.36 -17.49 -4.46
C PRO A 25 -2.88 -16.18 -5.10
N ALA A 26 -2.91 -16.11 -6.43
CA ALA A 26 -2.76 -14.83 -7.12
C ALA A 26 -3.99 -13.93 -6.85
N HIS A 27 -3.77 -12.61 -6.87
CA HIS A 27 -4.79 -11.59 -6.65
C HIS A 27 -4.91 -10.71 -7.90
N ASP A 28 -6.04 -10.05 -8.08
CA ASP A 28 -6.23 -9.13 -9.22
C ASP A 28 -5.23 -7.95 -9.15
N LEU A 29 -4.87 -7.53 -7.94
CA LEU A 29 -3.92 -6.45 -7.70
C LEU A 29 -2.97 -6.81 -6.54
N LEU A 30 -1.67 -6.71 -6.77
CA LEU A 30 -0.67 -6.59 -5.71
C LEU A 30 -0.26 -5.12 -5.62
N LEU A 31 -0.56 -4.47 -4.48
CA LEU A 31 -0.24 -3.06 -4.23
C LEU A 31 0.50 -2.95 -2.89
N THR A 32 1.77 -2.53 -2.93
CA THR A 32 2.63 -2.60 -1.76
C THR A 32 3.62 -1.45 -1.66
N ASP A 33 4.12 -1.22 -0.44
CA ASP A 33 5.13 -0.21 -0.09
C ASP A 33 6.23 -0.87 0.74
N PRO A 34 7.14 -1.63 0.10
CA PRO A 34 8.19 -2.36 0.80
C PRO A 34 9.27 -1.42 1.38
N PRO A 35 10.09 -1.87 2.35
CA PRO A 35 11.19 -1.07 2.88
C PRO A 35 12.21 -0.70 1.79
N TYR A 36 12.65 0.58 1.79
CA TYR A 36 13.52 1.12 0.72
C TYR A 36 15.01 0.92 0.98
N GLY A 37 15.40 0.49 2.18
CA GLY A 37 16.81 0.32 2.55
C GLY A 37 17.56 1.63 2.81
N ILE A 38 16.83 2.74 3.00
CA ILE A 38 17.42 4.08 3.17
C ILE A 38 17.62 4.48 4.63
N ASP A 39 17.34 3.58 5.59
CA ASP A 39 17.42 3.85 7.04
C ASP A 39 16.73 5.19 7.42
N ALA A 40 15.49 5.35 6.97
CA ALA A 40 14.70 6.57 7.12
C ALA A 40 14.59 7.07 8.57
N ALA A 41 14.85 6.21 9.55
CA ALA A 41 14.90 6.56 10.96
C ALA A 41 16.10 7.46 11.33
N LYS A 42 17.20 7.43 10.58
CA LYS A 42 18.40 8.26 10.85
C LYS A 42 18.21 9.73 10.47
N GLY A 43 17.34 10.04 9.52
CA GLY A 43 17.11 11.43 9.04
C GLY A 43 16.42 12.36 10.04
N LYS A 44 16.01 11.89 11.22
CA LYS A 44 15.23 12.66 12.21
C LYS A 44 16.06 13.26 13.35
N ALA A 45 17.38 13.34 13.24
CA ALA A 45 18.25 13.90 14.29
C ALA A 45 18.07 15.43 14.53
N HIS A 46 17.16 16.13 13.83
CA HIS A 46 17.02 17.59 13.91
C HIS A 46 15.61 18.13 14.10
N SER A 47 14.65 17.37 14.61
CA SER A 47 13.39 17.98 15.04
C SER A 47 13.21 17.79 16.55
N SER A 48 13.08 18.94 17.26
CA SER A 48 12.75 19.12 18.65
C SER A 48 11.34 18.57 18.97
N ILE A 49 11.18 17.26 18.96
CA ILE A 49 10.02 16.56 19.51
C ILE A 49 10.49 15.90 20.79
N ARG A 50 9.83 16.28 21.90
CA ARG A 50 10.12 15.86 23.27
C ARG A 50 10.32 14.34 23.35
N ASP A 51 11.47 13.96 23.91
CA ASP A 51 11.88 12.62 24.31
C ASP A 51 10.90 12.04 25.34
N ASN A 52 9.84 11.38 24.92
CA ASN A 52 9.12 10.47 25.82
C ASN A 52 8.65 9.18 25.15
N ASP A 53 8.88 8.99 23.85
CA ASP A 53 8.79 7.68 23.22
C ASP A 53 10.16 7.38 22.62
N ALA A 54 10.93 6.55 23.32
CA ALA A 54 12.10 5.91 22.76
C ALA A 54 11.63 5.08 21.57
N TRP A 55 11.68 5.70 20.39
CA TRP A 55 11.57 4.99 19.13
C TRP A 55 12.73 4.00 19.12
N GLU A 56 12.48 2.78 19.52
CA GLU A 56 13.38 1.68 19.24
C GLU A 56 13.73 1.81 17.75
N ARG A 57 15.02 2.02 17.48
CA ARG A 57 15.56 2.14 16.13
C ARG A 57 15.21 0.88 15.39
N GLN A 58 14.09 0.91 14.70
CA GLN A 58 13.58 -0.27 14.02
C GLN A 58 14.46 -0.53 12.81
N GLU A 59 15.08 -1.70 12.81
CA GLU A 59 16.02 -2.14 11.78
C GLU A 59 15.34 -2.53 10.45
N TRP A 60 14.02 -2.40 10.36
CA TRP A 60 13.22 -2.90 9.23
C TRP A 60 13.52 -2.21 7.90
N ASP A 61 13.95 -0.95 7.87
CA ASP A 61 14.25 -0.18 6.65
C ASP A 61 15.77 -0.13 6.33
N LYS A 62 16.57 -1.00 6.94
CA LYS A 62 18.01 -1.04 6.66
C LYS A 62 18.37 -1.84 5.41
N VAL A 63 17.50 -2.74 4.98
CA VAL A 63 17.78 -3.66 3.87
C VAL A 63 16.55 -3.73 2.94
N THR A 64 16.80 -3.53 1.65
CA THR A 64 15.78 -3.77 0.61
C THR A 64 15.40 -5.24 0.56
N PRO A 65 14.15 -5.59 0.18
CA PRO A 65 13.79 -6.96 -0.11
C PRO A 65 14.70 -7.58 -1.17
N ALA A 66 14.98 -8.88 -1.05
CA ALA A 66 15.81 -9.59 -2.03
C ALA A 66 15.15 -9.61 -3.41
N ALA A 67 15.95 -9.57 -4.48
CA ALA A 67 15.47 -9.49 -5.87
C ALA A 67 14.45 -10.57 -6.26
N TRP A 68 14.62 -11.81 -5.75
CA TRP A 68 13.69 -12.91 -6.03
C TRP A 68 12.27 -12.65 -5.50
N LEU A 69 12.14 -11.85 -4.42
CA LEU A 69 10.84 -11.52 -3.85
C LEU A 69 10.03 -10.60 -4.77
N PHE A 70 10.70 -9.69 -5.51
CA PHE A 70 10.04 -8.89 -6.54
C PHE A 70 9.55 -9.75 -7.70
N GLY A 71 10.28 -10.83 -8.05
CA GLY A 71 9.82 -11.85 -9.00
C GLY A 71 8.53 -12.51 -8.50
N LEU A 72 8.54 -13.00 -7.26
CA LEU A 72 7.38 -13.64 -6.64
C LEU A 72 6.18 -12.69 -6.54
N MET A 73 6.37 -11.43 -6.13
CA MET A 73 5.29 -10.43 -6.10
C MET A 73 4.64 -10.25 -7.48
N ARG A 74 5.44 -10.23 -8.55
CA ARG A 74 4.93 -10.13 -9.91
C ARG A 74 4.16 -11.35 -10.39
N GLU A 75 4.40 -12.52 -9.83
CA GLU A 75 3.65 -13.74 -10.08
C GLU A 75 2.35 -13.83 -9.27
N ARG A 76 2.23 -13.07 -8.20
CA ARG A 76 1.08 -13.11 -7.27
C ARG A 76 0.06 -11.99 -7.49
N GLY A 77 0.24 -11.15 -8.51
CA GLY A 77 -0.73 -10.14 -8.92
C GLY A 77 -0.90 -10.09 -10.44
N ASP A 78 -2.15 -10.07 -10.91
CA ASP A 78 -2.43 -9.83 -12.34
C ASP A 78 -1.98 -8.40 -12.73
N THR A 79 -2.23 -7.44 -11.84
CA THR A 79 -1.63 -6.11 -11.87
C THR A 79 -0.74 -5.94 -10.64
N VAL A 80 0.44 -5.34 -10.82
CA VAL A 80 1.38 -5.12 -9.72
C VAL A 80 1.78 -3.64 -9.65
N MET A 81 1.73 -3.08 -8.45
CA MET A 81 2.10 -1.69 -8.16
C MET A 81 3.00 -1.66 -6.92
N ILE A 82 4.21 -1.10 -7.07
CA ILE A 82 5.23 -1.10 -6.01
C ILE A 82 5.67 0.34 -5.78
N TRP A 83 5.30 0.91 -4.63
CA TRP A 83 5.80 2.20 -4.18
C TRP A 83 7.30 2.12 -3.86
N GLY A 84 8.01 3.23 -4.04
CA GLY A 84 9.48 3.22 -3.95
C GLY A 84 10.16 2.55 -5.14
N GLY A 85 9.48 2.37 -6.27
CA GLY A 85 9.99 1.66 -7.44
C GLY A 85 11.33 2.17 -7.97
N ASN A 86 11.69 3.44 -7.70
CA ASN A 86 12.99 4.01 -8.02
C ASN A 86 14.16 3.42 -7.21
N TYR A 87 13.91 2.88 -6.02
CA TYR A 87 14.91 2.19 -5.19
C TYR A 87 15.14 0.73 -5.64
N PHE A 88 14.27 0.22 -6.51
CA PHE A 88 14.25 -1.16 -6.99
C PHE A 88 14.35 -1.26 -8.51
N ALA A 89 14.82 -0.19 -9.16
CA ALA A 89 14.80 -0.08 -10.62
C ALA A 89 15.63 -1.16 -11.34
N ASP A 90 16.64 -1.73 -10.68
CA ASP A 90 17.46 -2.84 -11.15
C ASP A 90 16.78 -4.22 -11.00
N MET A 91 15.72 -4.30 -10.19
CA MET A 91 14.97 -5.53 -9.89
C MET A 91 13.61 -5.59 -10.61
N LEU A 92 13.19 -4.47 -11.20
CA LEU A 92 11.90 -4.32 -11.86
C LEU A 92 12.07 -4.15 -13.37
N PRO A 93 11.25 -4.80 -14.22
CA PRO A 93 11.35 -4.62 -15.66
C PRO A 93 10.99 -3.19 -16.04
N ALA A 94 11.54 -2.73 -17.17
CA ALA A 94 11.19 -1.42 -17.72
C ALA A 94 9.69 -1.35 -18.04
N LYS A 95 9.02 -0.31 -17.55
CA LYS A 95 7.61 -0.01 -17.77
C LYS A 95 7.40 1.50 -17.91
N SER A 96 6.44 1.88 -18.75
CA SER A 96 6.05 3.29 -18.91
C SER A 96 5.06 3.76 -17.84
N GLY A 97 4.31 2.84 -17.21
CA GLY A 97 3.29 3.14 -16.22
C GLY A 97 3.88 3.46 -14.86
N TRP A 98 4.02 4.75 -14.56
CA TRP A 98 4.48 5.24 -13.26
C TRP A 98 3.42 6.12 -12.62
N LEU A 99 3.23 5.95 -11.29
CA LEU A 99 2.44 6.86 -10.47
C LEU A 99 3.39 7.71 -9.64
N VAL A 100 3.13 9.00 -9.58
CA VAL A 100 3.96 9.99 -8.88
C VAL A 100 3.10 10.69 -7.83
N TRP A 101 3.41 10.48 -6.56
CA TRP A 101 2.80 11.23 -5.48
C TRP A 101 3.68 12.44 -5.14
N ARG A 102 3.18 13.64 -5.46
CA ARG A 102 3.81 14.91 -5.11
C ARG A 102 3.28 15.39 -3.75
N LYS A 103 4.22 15.80 -2.90
CA LYS A 103 3.96 16.28 -1.53
C LYS A 103 4.03 17.81 -1.51
N PRO A 104 2.91 18.53 -1.26
CA PRO A 104 2.92 20.01 -1.23
C PRO A 104 3.90 20.57 -0.19
N GLU A 105 4.10 19.86 0.92
CA GLU A 105 4.99 20.29 2.02
C GLU A 105 6.46 20.33 1.63
N ALA A 106 6.86 19.72 0.54
CA ALA A 106 8.23 19.80 0.02
C ALA A 106 8.63 21.23 -0.39
N GLU A 107 7.66 22.06 -0.76
CA GLU A 107 7.87 23.46 -1.13
C GLU A 107 8.31 24.33 0.07
N THR A 108 8.20 23.84 1.31
CA THR A 108 8.54 24.56 2.55
C THR A 108 9.97 24.32 3.06
N GLY A 109 10.83 23.63 2.27
CA GLY A 109 12.23 23.42 2.61
C GLY A 109 12.50 22.27 3.60
N PHE A 110 11.55 21.38 3.83
CA PHE A 110 11.79 20.14 4.58
C PHE A 110 12.64 19.16 3.74
N SER A 111 13.69 18.62 4.33
CA SER A 111 14.70 17.73 3.71
C SER A 111 14.19 16.31 3.36
N LEU A 112 12.95 16.17 2.93
CA LEU A 112 12.35 14.90 2.56
C LEU A 112 11.99 14.94 1.07
N ALA A 113 12.05 13.78 0.40
CA ALA A 113 11.75 13.69 -1.04
C ALA A 113 10.44 14.40 -1.42
N ASP A 114 10.50 15.24 -2.44
CA ASP A 114 9.37 16.02 -2.97
C ASP A 114 8.28 15.13 -3.53
N VAL A 115 8.69 13.99 -4.08
CA VAL A 115 7.81 13.01 -4.70
C VAL A 115 8.16 11.59 -4.23
N GLU A 116 7.18 10.71 -4.29
CA GLU A 116 7.39 9.27 -4.24
C GLU A 116 6.89 8.64 -5.53
N LEU A 117 7.59 7.60 -5.98
CA LEU A 117 7.36 6.96 -7.27
C LEU A 117 6.83 5.54 -7.05
N CYS A 118 5.74 5.20 -7.73
CA CYS A 118 5.23 3.84 -7.79
C CYS A 118 5.47 3.27 -9.18
N TRP A 119 6.23 2.20 -9.25
CA TRP A 119 6.33 1.37 -10.46
C TRP A 119 5.03 0.57 -10.64
N THR A 120 4.57 0.43 -11.89
CA THR A 120 3.43 -0.44 -12.19
C THR A 120 3.77 -1.45 -13.30
N SER A 121 3.11 -2.60 -13.28
CA SER A 121 3.21 -3.58 -14.38
C SER A 121 2.47 -3.14 -15.64
N LEU A 122 1.77 -2.01 -15.59
CA LEU A 122 0.95 -1.48 -16.67
C LEU A 122 1.76 -0.56 -17.60
N ASP A 123 1.25 -0.34 -18.79
CA ASP A 123 1.82 0.58 -19.77
C ASP A 123 0.86 1.75 -20.03
N PHE A 124 1.21 2.93 -19.49
CA PHE A 124 0.49 4.20 -19.68
C PHE A 124 1.45 5.38 -19.46
N ALA A 125 1.08 6.58 -19.89
CA ALA A 125 1.85 7.78 -19.56
C ALA A 125 1.80 8.04 -18.05
N ALA A 126 2.94 8.38 -17.42
CA ALA A 126 3.02 8.63 -15.98
C ALA A 126 1.91 9.59 -15.49
N ARG A 127 1.40 9.35 -14.31
CA ARG A 127 0.32 10.13 -13.68
C ARG A 127 0.77 10.66 -12.34
N THR A 128 0.31 11.85 -11.99
CA THR A 128 0.67 12.55 -10.77
C THR A 128 -0.57 12.80 -9.91
N LEU A 129 -0.43 12.57 -8.61
CA LEU A 129 -1.35 13.02 -7.58
C LEU A 129 -0.61 14.00 -6.66
N THR A 130 -1.20 15.16 -6.37
CA THR A 130 -0.74 16.06 -5.31
C THR A 130 -1.60 15.82 -4.07
N HIS A 131 -0.99 15.38 -2.98
CA HIS A 131 -1.70 15.07 -1.72
C HIS A 131 -0.77 15.28 -0.53
N GLN A 132 -1.32 15.81 0.57
CA GLN A 132 -0.57 16.03 1.81
C GLN A 132 -0.04 14.72 2.40
N ARG A 133 1.05 14.79 3.19
CA ARG A 133 1.67 13.60 3.80
C ARG A 133 0.79 12.97 4.89
N ARG A 134 -0.05 13.75 5.54
CA ARG A 134 -0.81 13.32 6.72
C ARG A 134 -2.30 13.37 6.46
N ASP A 135 -2.94 12.21 6.54
CA ASP A 135 -4.39 12.03 6.64
C ASP A 135 -4.78 11.82 8.11
N GLY A 136 -4.17 12.55 9.06
CA GLY A 136 -4.35 12.35 10.50
C GLY A 136 -3.03 12.06 11.24
N ASN A 137 -3.09 11.98 12.57
CA ASN A 137 -1.90 12.00 13.44
C ASN A 137 -1.33 10.60 13.79
N GLU A 138 -1.75 9.51 13.14
CA GLU A 138 -1.52 8.17 13.69
C GLU A 138 -0.14 7.56 13.42
N HIS A 139 0.60 7.96 12.35
CA HIS A 139 1.97 7.47 12.11
C HIS A 139 2.77 8.37 11.16
N PRO A 140 4.02 8.75 11.48
CA PRO A 140 4.79 9.72 10.68
C PRO A 140 5.34 9.17 9.34
N THR A 141 5.37 7.85 9.15
CA THR A 141 5.88 7.22 7.91
C THR A 141 4.79 6.50 7.10
N GLN A 142 3.55 6.57 7.54
CA GLN A 142 2.42 5.93 6.89
C GLN A 142 2.05 6.66 5.60
N LYS A 143 1.87 5.89 4.53
CA LYS A 143 1.35 6.43 3.28
C LYS A 143 -0.14 6.82 3.45
N PRO A 144 -0.60 7.96 2.91
CA PRO A 144 -2.01 8.35 3.00
C PRO A 144 -2.95 7.32 2.37
N VAL A 145 -4.11 7.09 3.00
CA VAL A 145 -5.15 6.19 2.46
C VAL A 145 -5.59 6.63 1.07
N ALA A 146 -5.72 7.95 0.86
CA ALA A 146 -6.08 8.53 -0.44
C ALA A 146 -5.09 8.18 -1.56
N VAL A 147 -3.78 8.08 -1.26
CA VAL A 147 -2.75 7.69 -2.23
C VAL A 147 -2.91 6.23 -2.64
N MET A 148 -3.19 5.32 -1.68
CA MET A 148 -3.43 3.91 -1.98
C MET A 148 -4.74 3.71 -2.75
N ALA A 149 -5.80 4.41 -2.37
CA ALA A 149 -7.08 4.38 -3.08
C ALA A 149 -6.94 4.91 -4.53
N TRP A 150 -6.19 6.01 -4.72
CA TRP A 150 -5.88 6.53 -6.05
C TRP A 150 -5.10 5.52 -6.91
N SER A 151 -4.12 4.83 -6.32
CA SER A 151 -3.39 3.76 -7.02
C SER A 151 -4.31 2.66 -7.51
N MET A 152 -5.27 2.22 -6.67
CA MET A 152 -6.26 1.21 -7.03
C MET A 152 -7.17 1.64 -8.19
N GLY A 153 -7.33 2.95 -8.40
CA GLY A 153 -8.08 3.51 -9.53
C GLY A 153 -7.50 3.13 -10.90
N PHE A 154 -6.21 2.75 -10.98
CA PHE A 154 -5.57 2.27 -12.20
C PHE A 154 -5.79 0.77 -12.47
N ALA A 155 -6.37 0.05 -11.50
CA ALA A 155 -6.85 -1.32 -11.62
C ALA A 155 -8.34 -1.40 -11.21
N PRO A 156 -9.27 -0.71 -11.93
CA PRO A 156 -10.65 -0.53 -11.47
C PRO A 156 -11.42 -1.85 -11.39
N LYS A 157 -11.05 -2.85 -12.16
CA LYS A 157 -11.69 -4.18 -12.17
C LYS A 157 -11.18 -5.09 -11.05
N ALA A 158 -10.09 -4.75 -10.39
CA ALA A 158 -9.53 -5.54 -9.30
C ALA A 158 -10.52 -5.62 -8.13
N ARG A 159 -10.88 -6.83 -7.72
CA ARG A 159 -11.73 -7.12 -6.57
C ARG A 159 -10.93 -7.60 -5.36
N THR A 160 -9.80 -8.26 -5.63
CA THR A 160 -8.89 -8.81 -4.62
C THR A 160 -7.56 -8.06 -4.64
N VAL A 161 -7.09 -7.63 -3.49
CA VAL A 161 -5.85 -6.85 -3.34
C VAL A 161 -4.94 -7.54 -2.33
N CYS A 162 -3.66 -7.70 -2.68
CA CYS A 162 -2.63 -8.21 -1.78
C CYS A 162 -1.59 -7.14 -1.47
N ASP A 163 -1.20 -7.05 -0.18
CA ASP A 163 -0.08 -6.23 0.27
C ASP A 163 0.85 -7.06 1.17
N PRO A 164 1.99 -7.56 0.64
CA PRO A 164 2.94 -8.36 1.41
C PRO A 164 3.75 -7.56 2.44
N PHE A 165 3.62 -6.23 2.49
CA PHE A 165 4.27 -5.34 3.45
C PHE A 165 3.23 -4.34 4.01
N MET A 166 2.12 -4.85 4.53
CA MET A 166 0.96 -4.00 4.85
C MET A 166 1.21 -2.97 5.95
N GLY A 167 2.26 -3.14 6.77
CA GLY A 167 2.56 -2.24 7.88
C GLY A 167 1.37 -2.03 8.79
N SER A 168 1.00 -0.77 9.01
CA SER A 168 -0.18 -0.38 9.79
C SER A 168 -1.51 -0.51 9.03
N GLY A 169 -1.55 -1.20 7.88
CA GLY A 169 -2.77 -1.57 7.17
C GLY A 169 -3.42 -0.50 6.28
N THR A 170 -2.66 0.48 5.79
CA THR A 170 -3.23 1.57 4.96
C THR A 170 -3.90 1.06 3.69
N THR A 171 -3.27 0.10 3.00
CA THR A 171 -3.83 -0.55 1.81
C THR A 171 -5.16 -1.25 2.15
N GLY A 172 -5.21 -1.95 3.30
CA GLY A 172 -6.42 -2.63 3.76
C GLY A 172 -7.56 -1.66 4.11
N VAL A 173 -7.24 -0.51 4.72
CA VAL A 173 -8.23 0.56 4.96
C VAL A 173 -8.79 1.09 3.65
N ALA A 174 -7.93 1.35 2.65
CA ALA A 174 -8.38 1.77 1.32
C ALA A 174 -9.27 0.71 0.65
N CYS A 175 -8.93 -0.58 0.79
CA CYS A 175 -9.75 -1.68 0.30
C CYS A 175 -11.13 -1.71 0.96
N ALA A 176 -11.19 -1.56 2.28
CA ALA A 176 -12.46 -1.51 3.02
C ALA A 176 -13.37 -0.38 2.52
N GLN A 177 -12.81 0.83 2.31
CA GLN A 177 -13.54 1.98 1.78
C GLN A 177 -14.05 1.79 0.34
N LEU A 178 -13.33 1.00 -0.46
CA LEU A 178 -13.65 0.74 -1.86
C LEU A 178 -14.41 -0.59 -2.07
N GLY A 179 -14.78 -1.29 -1.00
CA GLY A 179 -15.50 -2.56 -1.08
C GLY A 179 -14.71 -3.71 -1.71
N LYS A 180 -13.36 -3.66 -1.64
CA LYS A 180 -12.46 -4.69 -2.18
C LYS A 180 -12.05 -5.67 -1.10
N SER A 181 -11.85 -6.95 -1.47
CA SER A 181 -11.25 -7.94 -0.57
C SER A 181 -9.74 -7.68 -0.43
N PHE A 182 -9.21 -7.89 0.76
CA PHE A 182 -7.83 -7.59 1.09
C PHE A 182 -7.10 -8.78 1.70
N THR A 183 -5.85 -9.01 1.29
CA THR A 183 -4.93 -9.93 1.95
C THR A 183 -3.66 -9.16 2.30
N GLY A 184 -3.35 -9.05 3.60
CA GLY A 184 -2.18 -8.33 4.09
C GLY A 184 -1.24 -9.24 4.86
N ILE A 185 0.08 -8.99 4.73
CA ILE A 185 1.10 -9.68 5.51
C ILE A 185 1.93 -8.64 6.25
N GLU A 186 2.16 -8.85 7.55
CA GLU A 186 3.01 -8.01 8.38
C GLU A 186 3.80 -8.87 9.37
N ARG A 187 5.10 -8.63 9.44
CA ARG A 187 6.02 -9.38 10.29
C ARG A 187 6.06 -8.84 11.72
N GLU A 188 5.99 -7.53 11.88
CA GLU A 188 6.11 -6.88 13.18
C GLU A 188 4.77 -6.89 13.91
N ARG A 189 4.68 -7.58 15.05
CA ARG A 189 3.45 -7.77 15.84
C ARG A 189 2.72 -6.45 16.11
N ARG A 190 3.45 -5.42 16.52
CA ARG A 190 2.87 -4.11 16.81
C ARG A 190 2.12 -3.52 15.61
N TYR A 191 2.70 -3.57 14.42
CA TYR A 191 2.06 -3.04 13.21
C TYR A 191 0.91 -3.91 12.75
N PHE A 192 1.04 -5.23 12.90
CA PHE A 192 -0.04 -6.17 12.64
C PHE A 192 -1.28 -5.85 13.49
N ASP A 193 -1.11 -5.65 14.80
CA ASP A 193 -2.21 -5.34 15.71
C ASP A 193 -2.87 -4.00 15.35
N ILE A 194 -2.08 -2.96 15.04
CA ILE A 194 -2.57 -1.67 14.54
C ILE A 194 -3.36 -1.85 13.23
N ALA A 195 -2.87 -2.67 12.29
CA ALA A 195 -3.56 -2.94 11.05
C ALA A 195 -4.91 -3.61 11.28
N CYS A 196 -4.98 -4.59 12.17
CA CYS A 196 -6.23 -5.26 12.55
C CYS A 196 -7.27 -4.26 13.07
N GLU A 197 -6.89 -3.39 14.01
CA GLU A 197 -7.79 -2.37 14.57
C GLU A 197 -8.28 -1.36 13.52
N ARG A 198 -7.36 -0.85 12.68
CA ARG A 198 -7.69 0.15 11.67
C ARG A 198 -8.59 -0.42 10.58
N ILE A 199 -8.31 -1.62 10.10
CA ILE A 199 -9.13 -2.29 9.08
C ILE A 199 -10.50 -2.64 9.65
N ALA A 200 -10.58 -3.15 10.91
CA ALA A 200 -11.86 -3.42 11.56
C ALA A 200 -12.72 -2.14 11.68
N ARG A 201 -12.11 -1.02 12.06
CA ARG A 201 -12.81 0.28 12.14
C ARG A 201 -13.30 0.74 10.77
N ALA A 202 -12.48 0.61 9.72
CA ALA A 202 -12.87 0.97 8.37
C ALA A 202 -14.01 0.10 7.83
N GLN A 203 -13.99 -1.20 8.08
CA GLN A 203 -15.07 -2.13 7.74
C GLN A 203 -16.39 -1.77 8.44
N ALA A 204 -16.32 -1.38 9.73
CA ALA A 204 -17.48 -0.98 10.51
C ALA A 204 -18.12 0.36 10.02
N GLN A 205 -17.34 1.24 9.39
CA GLN A 205 -17.83 2.49 8.81
C GLN A 205 -18.54 2.30 7.46
N GLY A 206 -18.42 1.11 6.86
CA GLY A 206 -19.00 0.80 5.56
C GLY A 206 -18.23 1.37 4.36
N THR A 207 -18.68 1.02 3.16
CA THR A 207 -18.11 1.50 1.89
C THR A 207 -18.52 2.94 1.60
N LEU A 208 -17.58 3.79 1.19
CA LEU A 208 -17.85 5.18 0.79
C LEU A 208 -18.62 5.27 -0.54
N LEU A 209 -18.59 4.22 -1.35
CA LEU A 209 -19.34 4.12 -2.60
C LEU A 209 -20.46 3.09 -2.42
N PRO A 210 -21.74 3.44 -2.71
CA PRO A 210 -22.79 2.43 -2.79
C PRO A 210 -22.40 1.39 -3.87
N PRO A 211 -22.81 0.13 -3.72
CA PRO A 211 -22.64 -0.87 -4.77
C PRO A 211 -23.17 -0.30 -6.09
N GLU A 212 -22.40 -0.41 -7.19
CA GLU A 212 -22.94 -0.08 -8.51
C GLU A 212 -24.17 -0.95 -8.73
N GLU A 213 -25.34 -0.33 -8.76
CA GLU A 213 -26.54 -1.02 -9.20
C GLU A 213 -26.28 -1.53 -10.63
N PRO A 214 -26.61 -2.79 -10.95
CA PRO A 214 -26.48 -3.31 -12.31
C PRO A 214 -27.28 -2.40 -13.22
N ARG A 215 -26.60 -1.72 -14.15
CA ARG A 215 -27.27 -0.90 -15.18
C ARG A 215 -28.27 -1.78 -15.88
N GLN A 216 -29.54 -1.47 -15.73
CA GLN A 216 -30.59 -2.13 -16.50
C GLN A 216 -30.28 -1.91 -17.99
N PRO A 217 -30.36 -2.95 -18.83
CA PRO A 217 -30.19 -2.78 -20.26
C PRO A 217 -31.21 -1.78 -20.75
N VAL A 218 -30.74 -0.70 -21.37
CA VAL A 218 -31.61 0.25 -22.07
C VAL A 218 -32.25 -0.53 -23.22
N GLN A 219 -33.56 -0.78 -23.15
CA GLN A 219 -34.29 -1.27 -24.30
C GLN A 219 -34.29 -0.14 -25.35
N GLU A 220 -33.45 -0.28 -26.39
CA GLU A 220 -33.57 0.50 -27.59
C GLU A 220 -34.90 0.14 -28.23
N GLY A 221 -35.84 1.08 -28.17
CA GLY A 221 -37.13 0.94 -28.88
C GLY A 221 -36.85 0.88 -30.36
N LEU A 222 -37.20 -0.25 -30.98
CA LEU A 222 -37.36 -0.39 -32.42
C LEU A 222 -38.45 0.57 -32.87
N LEU A 223 -38.09 1.64 -33.60
CA LEU A 223 -38.94 2.38 -34.51
C LEU A 223 -38.72 1.88 -35.93
#